data_15f49a2532bd8551cb907cf24ac884ad
#
_entry.id   15f49a2532bd8551cb907cf24ac884ad
#
_cell.length_a   1.000
_cell.length_b   1.000
_cell.length_c   1.000
_cell.angle_alpha   90.00
_cell.angle_beta   90.00
_cell.angle_gamma   90.00
#
_symmetry.space_group_name_H-M   'P 1'
#
loop_
_entity.id
_entity.type
_entity.pdbx_description
1 polymer ?
#
loop_
_entity_poly.entity_id
_entity_poly.type
_entity_poly.pdbx_seq_one_letter_code
_entity_poly.pdbx_strand_id
1 'polypeptide(L)'
;LPGLVDAHFHLANFGKRLEMINLKKINSIDKVYQLVKDKVQEVGPNCFVHGFGWDQTLWENQDYPSKEVLNKFQDNPIVLTRIDGHSLWTNEAAIKRSSYNETLLSPMGGEIINDCIFIDNAMDPIRKTIPENSNEDTKRWIQTACDKAMKYGITNVHDAWQDPIIFNSINDLANDNNLPIRCYGMIGSSH
;
A
#
# COMPACT_ATOMS: atom_id res chain seq x y z
N LEU A 1 -16.64 -30.53 3.72
CA LEU A 1 -15.86 -30.10 4.88
C LEU A 1 -16.39 -28.75 5.37
N PRO A 2 -16.40 -28.47 6.69
CA PRO A 2 -16.62 -27.12 7.20
C PRO A 2 -15.58 -26.17 6.65
N GLY A 3 -15.96 -24.90 6.41
CA GLY A 3 -15.01 -23.88 5.98
C GLY A 3 -14.00 -23.56 7.07
N LEU A 4 -12.82 -23.10 6.66
CA LEU A 4 -11.76 -22.68 7.58
C LEU A 4 -12.09 -21.34 8.25
N VAL A 5 -11.59 -21.16 9.46
CA VAL A 5 -11.65 -19.91 10.22
C VAL A 5 -10.24 -19.36 10.35
N ASP A 6 -10.03 -18.11 9.92
CA ASP A 6 -8.80 -17.37 10.25
C ASP A 6 -9.08 -16.51 11.48
N ALA A 7 -8.40 -16.81 12.59
CA ALA A 7 -8.63 -16.17 13.89
C ALA A 7 -7.92 -14.82 14.07
N HIS A 8 -7.13 -14.36 13.09
CA HIS A 8 -6.47 -13.05 13.10
C HIS A 8 -6.23 -12.54 11.68
N PHE A 9 -7.14 -11.75 11.18
CA PHE A 9 -7.11 -11.23 9.82
C PHE A 9 -7.20 -9.70 9.82
N HIS A 10 -6.89 -9.07 8.69
CA HIS A 10 -7.06 -7.65 8.44
C HIS A 10 -7.64 -7.46 7.04
N LEU A 11 -8.96 -7.62 6.90
CA LEU A 11 -9.66 -7.69 5.61
C LEU A 11 -9.35 -6.52 4.67
N ALA A 12 -9.63 -5.30 5.11
CA ALA A 12 -9.43 -4.11 4.28
C ALA A 12 -7.95 -3.92 3.91
N ASN A 13 -7.05 -4.08 4.88
CA ASN A 13 -5.62 -3.93 4.64
C ASN A 13 -5.07 -5.03 3.72
N PHE A 14 -5.57 -6.25 3.83
CA PHE A 14 -5.18 -7.35 2.94
C PHE A 14 -5.64 -7.08 1.52
N GLY A 15 -6.91 -6.67 1.32
CA GLY A 15 -7.45 -6.32 0.01
C GLY A 15 -6.72 -5.14 -0.63
N LYS A 16 -6.46 -4.07 0.14
CA LYS A 16 -5.62 -2.95 -0.29
C LYS A 16 -4.26 -3.42 -0.78
N ARG A 17 -3.62 -4.33 -0.02
CA ARG A 17 -2.30 -4.88 -0.38
C ARG A 17 -2.33 -5.72 -1.65
N LEU A 18 -3.44 -6.37 -1.98
CA LEU A 18 -3.59 -7.11 -3.23
C LEU A 18 -3.64 -6.20 -4.47
N GLU A 19 -4.06 -4.93 -4.31
CA GLU A 19 -4.06 -3.92 -5.38
C GLU A 19 -2.70 -3.21 -5.53
N MET A 20 -1.82 -3.29 -4.52
CA MET A 20 -0.50 -2.68 -4.57
C MET A 20 0.48 -3.51 -5.40
N ILE A 21 1.51 -2.86 -5.95
CA ILE A 21 2.61 -3.56 -6.61
C ILE A 21 3.38 -4.37 -5.57
N ASN A 22 3.44 -5.68 -5.75
CA ASN A 22 4.25 -6.55 -4.90
C ASN A 22 5.67 -6.64 -5.44
N LEU A 23 6.62 -6.00 -4.75
CA LEU A 23 8.04 -5.96 -5.10
C LEU A 23 8.89 -6.96 -4.31
N LYS A 24 8.28 -7.82 -3.49
CA LYS A 24 9.01 -8.84 -2.73
C LYS A 24 9.74 -9.79 -3.67
N LYS A 25 11.02 -10.04 -3.36
CA LYS A 25 11.90 -10.94 -4.13
C LYS A 25 12.20 -10.45 -5.56
N ILE A 26 11.89 -9.20 -5.90
CA ILE A 26 12.31 -8.62 -7.17
C ILE A 26 13.79 -8.27 -7.09
N ASN A 27 14.57 -8.85 -7.96
CA ASN A 27 16.04 -8.85 -7.94
C ASN A 27 16.68 -7.92 -8.97
N SER A 28 15.92 -7.02 -9.60
CA SER A 28 16.49 -6.00 -10.49
C SER A 28 15.61 -4.75 -10.57
N ILE A 29 16.24 -3.61 -10.78
CA ILE A 29 15.58 -2.32 -11.00
C ILE A 29 14.72 -2.35 -12.27
N ASP A 30 15.15 -3.02 -13.32
CA ASP A 30 14.37 -3.12 -14.57
C ASP A 30 13.04 -3.84 -14.36
N LYS A 31 13.01 -4.86 -13.52
CA LYS A 31 11.74 -5.52 -13.15
C LYS A 31 10.85 -4.61 -12.31
N VAL A 32 11.43 -3.83 -11.39
CA VAL A 32 10.65 -2.82 -10.64
C VAL A 32 10.06 -1.81 -11.62
N TYR A 33 10.86 -1.26 -12.54
CA TYR A 33 10.39 -0.33 -13.57
C TYR A 33 9.24 -0.92 -14.40
N GLN A 34 9.35 -2.17 -14.84
CA GLN A 34 8.31 -2.81 -15.64
C GLN A 34 6.99 -2.97 -14.85
N LEU A 35 7.06 -3.43 -13.59
CA LEU A 35 5.89 -3.55 -12.73
C LEU A 35 5.20 -2.21 -12.47
N VAL A 36 5.99 -1.15 -12.26
CA VAL A 36 5.46 0.21 -12.09
C VAL A 36 4.81 0.68 -13.39
N LYS A 37 5.44 0.46 -14.55
CA LYS A 37 4.91 0.82 -15.87
C LYS A 37 3.56 0.13 -16.13
N ASP A 38 3.47 -1.16 -15.87
CA ASP A 38 2.24 -1.92 -16.06
C ASP A 38 1.12 -1.38 -15.16
N LYS A 39 1.45 -1.06 -13.89
CA LYS A 39 0.48 -0.47 -12.96
C LYS A 39 0.04 0.94 -13.35
N VAL A 40 0.96 1.78 -13.81
CA VAL A 40 0.63 3.13 -14.34
C VAL A 40 -0.33 3.02 -15.54
N GLN A 41 -0.10 2.07 -16.43
CA GLN A 41 -1.00 1.83 -17.58
C GLN A 41 -2.38 1.34 -17.12
N GLU A 42 -2.44 0.49 -16.09
CA GLU A 42 -3.68 -0.03 -15.52
C GLU A 42 -4.54 1.08 -14.89
N VAL A 43 -3.92 1.95 -14.07
CA VAL A 43 -4.66 2.97 -13.30
C VAL A 43 -4.91 4.27 -14.09
N GLY A 44 -4.15 4.52 -15.13
CA GLY A 44 -4.21 5.76 -15.92
C GLY A 44 -3.47 6.95 -15.26
N PRO A 45 -3.48 8.12 -15.95
CA PRO A 45 -2.75 9.30 -15.48
C PRO A 45 -3.37 9.92 -14.21
N ASN A 46 -2.56 10.66 -13.47
CA ASN A 46 -2.91 11.36 -12.23
C ASN A 46 -3.36 10.47 -11.05
N CYS A 47 -3.31 9.16 -11.20
CA CYS A 47 -3.61 8.22 -10.13
C CYS A 47 -2.35 7.91 -9.30
N PHE A 48 -2.54 7.73 -7.98
CA PHE A 48 -1.49 7.26 -7.08
C PHE A 48 -1.12 5.82 -7.39
N VAL A 49 0.18 5.53 -7.43
CA VAL A 49 0.71 4.18 -7.59
C VAL A 49 1.45 3.78 -6.31
N HIS A 50 0.99 2.71 -5.69
CA HIS A 50 1.56 2.17 -4.48
C HIS A 50 2.21 0.82 -4.73
N GLY A 51 3.35 0.60 -4.08
CA GLY A 51 4.01 -0.68 -4.05
C GLY A 51 4.67 -0.94 -2.70
N PHE A 52 5.03 -2.18 -2.45
CA PHE A 52 5.70 -2.58 -1.22
C PHE A 52 6.67 -3.72 -1.44
N GLY A 53 7.67 -3.80 -0.58
CA GLY A 53 8.54 -4.96 -0.49
C GLY A 53 9.78 -4.88 -1.38
N TRP A 54 10.15 -3.69 -1.90
CA TRP A 54 11.44 -3.55 -2.57
C TRP A 54 12.58 -3.74 -1.57
N ASP A 55 13.68 -4.31 -2.06
CA ASP A 55 14.86 -4.60 -1.29
C ASP A 55 16.08 -4.53 -2.20
N GLN A 56 16.85 -3.45 -2.08
CA GLN A 56 18.03 -3.23 -2.92
C GLN A 56 19.14 -4.26 -2.66
N THR A 57 19.14 -4.92 -1.50
CA THR A 57 20.15 -5.94 -1.19
C THR A 57 20.05 -7.17 -2.09
N LEU A 58 18.93 -7.32 -2.81
CA LEU A 58 18.72 -8.37 -3.81
C LEU A 58 19.18 -7.94 -5.21
N TRP A 59 19.56 -6.68 -5.40
CA TRP A 59 19.97 -6.15 -6.70
C TRP A 59 21.48 -6.28 -6.89
N GLU A 60 21.95 -6.24 -8.14
CA GLU A 60 23.36 -6.44 -8.47
C GLU A 60 24.28 -5.44 -7.75
N ASN A 61 23.92 -4.15 -7.73
CA ASN A 61 24.73 -3.10 -7.10
C ASN A 61 24.49 -2.93 -5.60
N GLN A 62 23.39 -3.45 -5.08
CA GLN A 62 22.93 -3.29 -3.67
C GLN A 62 22.80 -1.83 -3.18
N ASP A 63 22.91 -0.86 -4.08
CA ASP A 63 22.79 0.56 -3.78
C ASP A 63 21.32 0.99 -3.69
N TYR A 64 21.08 2.07 -2.93
CA TYR A 64 19.79 2.74 -2.98
C TYR A 64 19.49 3.23 -4.40
N PRO A 65 18.25 3.05 -4.88
CA PRO A 65 17.88 3.45 -6.22
C PRO A 65 17.92 4.97 -6.39
N SER A 66 18.12 5.40 -7.63
CA SER A 66 18.07 6.79 -8.01
C SER A 66 16.65 7.24 -8.41
N LYS A 67 16.45 8.55 -8.48
CA LYS A 67 15.17 9.15 -8.87
C LYS A 67 14.81 8.95 -10.34
N GLU A 68 15.79 8.73 -11.22
CA GLU A 68 15.60 8.66 -12.67
C GLU A 68 14.67 7.53 -13.10
N VAL A 69 14.64 6.44 -12.33
CA VAL A 69 13.81 5.27 -12.64
C VAL A 69 12.32 5.62 -12.56
N LEU A 70 11.90 6.21 -11.44
CA LEU A 70 10.50 6.55 -11.18
C LEU A 70 10.08 7.89 -11.78
N ASN A 71 11.01 8.81 -12.02
CA ASN A 71 10.73 10.11 -12.66
C ASN A 71 10.36 10.01 -14.15
N LYS A 72 10.45 8.82 -14.74
CA LYS A 72 9.86 8.55 -16.08
C LYS A 72 8.32 8.60 -16.06
N PHE A 73 7.69 8.52 -14.89
CA PHE A 73 6.25 8.55 -14.70
C PHE A 73 5.82 9.87 -14.03
N GLN A 74 5.86 10.97 -14.80
CA GLN A 74 5.68 12.33 -14.25
C GLN A 74 4.22 12.65 -13.85
N ASP A 75 3.26 11.98 -14.47
CA ASP A 75 1.84 12.24 -14.22
C ASP A 75 1.31 11.49 -12.99
N ASN A 76 1.99 10.43 -12.58
CA ASN A 76 1.53 9.57 -11.48
C ASN A 76 2.44 9.73 -10.25
N PRO A 77 1.91 10.11 -9.09
CA PRO A 77 2.65 10.01 -7.84
C PRO A 77 2.89 8.54 -7.48
N ILE A 78 4.17 8.19 -7.27
CA ILE A 78 4.59 6.82 -6.98
C ILE A 78 5.22 6.77 -5.61
N VAL A 79 4.76 5.84 -4.78
CA VAL A 79 5.29 5.59 -3.43
C VAL A 79 5.49 4.09 -3.24
N LEU A 80 6.74 3.67 -3.16
CA LEU A 80 7.14 2.28 -2.99
C LEU A 80 7.76 2.10 -1.60
N THR A 81 7.16 1.27 -0.77
CA THR A 81 7.65 0.99 0.59
C THR A 81 8.67 -0.14 0.57
N ARG A 82 9.80 0.04 1.25
CA ARG A 82 10.83 -1.00 1.43
C ARG A 82 10.30 -2.18 2.23
N ILE A 83 10.97 -3.33 2.12
CA ILE A 83 10.58 -4.59 2.77
C ILE A 83 10.47 -4.47 4.29
N ASP A 84 11.30 -3.65 4.93
CA ASP A 84 11.31 -3.40 6.38
C ASP A 84 10.26 -2.37 6.84
N GLY A 85 9.65 -1.61 5.90
CA GLY A 85 8.68 -0.57 6.22
C GLY A 85 9.28 0.77 6.66
N HIS A 86 10.62 0.87 6.76
CA HIS A 86 11.35 2.05 7.23
C HIS A 86 11.84 2.99 6.15
N SER A 87 11.57 2.69 4.88
CA SER A 87 11.96 3.57 3.78
C SER A 87 10.89 3.62 2.68
N LEU A 88 10.74 4.81 2.08
CA LEU A 88 9.94 5.02 0.88
C LEU A 88 10.86 5.41 -0.27
N TRP A 89 10.66 4.78 -1.43
CA TRP A 89 11.21 5.23 -2.70
C TRP A 89 10.09 5.89 -3.51
N THR A 90 10.29 7.14 -3.92
CA THR A 90 9.24 7.97 -4.52
C THR A 90 9.76 8.80 -5.69
N ASN A 91 8.86 9.30 -6.51
CA ASN A 91 9.19 10.19 -7.62
C ASN A 91 8.87 11.66 -7.32
N GLU A 92 9.31 12.55 -8.20
CA GLU A 92 9.03 13.99 -8.09
C GLU A 92 7.55 14.33 -8.04
N ALA A 93 6.69 13.56 -8.74
CA ALA A 93 5.25 13.80 -8.73
C ALA A 93 4.64 13.61 -7.33
N ALA A 94 5.16 12.67 -6.53
CA ALA A 94 4.76 12.51 -5.14
C ALA A 94 5.40 13.57 -4.23
N ILE A 95 6.69 13.88 -4.43
CA ILE A 95 7.41 14.90 -3.65
C ILE A 95 6.74 16.28 -3.79
N LYS A 96 6.36 16.68 -5.00
CA LYS A 96 5.67 17.96 -5.28
C LYS A 96 4.33 18.11 -4.56
N ARG A 97 3.70 17.02 -4.14
CA ARG A 97 2.44 17.04 -3.35
C ARG A 97 2.68 17.12 -1.84
N SER A 98 3.94 17.00 -1.40
CA SER A 98 4.32 17.04 0.02
C SER A 98 4.88 18.41 0.43
N SER A 99 5.12 18.59 1.72
CA SER A 99 5.83 19.78 2.21
C SER A 99 7.29 19.85 1.76
N TYR A 100 7.84 18.78 1.19
CA TYR A 100 9.17 18.80 0.57
C TYR A 100 9.23 19.51 -0.79
N ASN A 101 8.09 19.92 -1.35
CA ASN A 101 8.07 20.70 -2.59
C ASN A 101 8.86 22.02 -2.48
N GLU A 102 8.86 22.67 -1.31
CA GLU A 102 9.56 23.93 -1.08
C GLU A 102 11.01 23.71 -0.66
N THR A 103 11.27 22.72 0.18
CA THR A 103 12.60 22.47 0.75
C THR A 103 12.79 21.00 1.07
N LEU A 104 13.76 20.36 0.42
CA LEU A 104 14.09 18.96 0.63
C LEU A 104 15.20 18.83 1.69
N LEU A 105 14.82 18.89 2.96
CA LEU A 105 15.76 18.75 4.09
C LEU A 105 15.34 17.56 4.98
N SER A 106 16.35 16.79 5.41
CA SER A 106 16.14 15.70 6.34
C SER A 106 15.65 16.23 7.70
N PRO A 107 14.51 15.76 8.21
CA PRO A 107 14.04 16.11 9.54
C PRO A 107 14.85 15.39 10.63
N MET A 108 14.72 15.85 11.86
CA MET A 108 15.30 15.14 13.00
C MET A 108 14.70 13.72 13.12
N GLY A 109 15.56 12.71 13.21
CA GLY A 109 15.15 11.30 13.25
C GLY A 109 14.71 10.73 11.89
N GLY A 110 15.08 11.39 10.79
CA GLY A 110 14.85 10.90 9.44
C GLY A 110 15.99 11.26 8.51
N GLU A 111 16.10 10.57 7.39
CA GLU A 111 17.14 10.79 6.39
C GLU A 111 16.54 10.80 4.97
N ILE A 112 17.13 11.61 4.09
CA ILE A 112 16.77 11.65 2.67
C ILE A 112 18.02 11.30 1.85
N ILE A 113 17.92 10.25 1.04
CA ILE A 113 19.01 9.74 0.19
C ILE A 113 18.61 9.89 -1.28
N ASN A 114 19.53 10.32 -2.13
CA ASN A 114 19.35 10.46 -3.58
C ASN A 114 18.12 11.31 -3.98
N ASP A 115 17.67 12.22 -3.11
CA ASP A 115 16.47 13.07 -3.29
C ASP A 115 15.18 12.29 -3.57
N CYS A 116 15.13 10.99 -3.30
CA CYS A 116 13.98 10.12 -3.61
C CYS A 116 13.74 9.00 -2.60
N ILE A 117 14.68 8.74 -1.70
CA ILE A 117 14.54 7.76 -0.63
C ILE A 117 14.34 8.49 0.69
N PHE A 118 13.23 8.23 1.35
CA PHE A 118 12.83 8.86 2.60
C PHE A 118 12.82 7.80 3.70
N ILE A 119 13.59 8.00 4.77
CA ILE A 119 13.79 7.04 5.85
C ILE A 119 13.18 7.58 7.15
N ASP A 120 12.51 6.72 7.90
CA ASP A 120 11.90 6.99 9.21
C ASP A 120 11.04 8.27 9.21
N ASN A 121 11.34 9.27 10.05
CA ASN A 121 10.55 10.50 10.15
C ASN A 121 10.49 11.30 8.83
N ALA A 122 11.42 11.08 7.91
CA ALA A 122 11.36 11.70 6.58
C ALA A 122 10.22 11.16 5.71
N MET A 123 9.66 9.99 6.04
CA MET A 123 8.53 9.42 5.32
C MET A 123 7.21 10.17 5.57
N ASP A 124 7.04 10.82 6.71
CA ASP A 124 5.76 11.39 7.13
C ASP A 124 5.17 12.45 6.18
N PRO A 125 5.96 13.42 5.67
CA PRO A 125 5.47 14.36 4.67
C PRO A 125 4.98 13.68 3.38
N ILE A 126 5.66 12.62 2.93
CA ILE A 126 5.25 11.85 1.76
C ILE A 126 3.98 11.05 2.07
N ARG A 127 3.91 10.37 3.21
CA ARG A 127 2.72 9.59 3.63
C ARG A 127 1.45 10.44 3.68
N LYS A 128 1.56 11.70 4.14
CA LYS A 128 0.45 12.65 4.21
C LYS A 128 -0.11 13.05 2.84
N THR A 129 0.62 12.81 1.76
CA THR A 129 0.13 13.08 0.39
C THR A 129 -0.74 11.96 -0.17
N ILE A 130 -0.66 10.78 0.45
CA ILE A 130 -1.44 9.62 0.04
C ILE A 130 -2.92 9.92 0.34
N PRO A 131 -3.81 9.83 -0.65
CA PRO A 131 -5.23 10.05 -0.42
C PRO A 131 -5.77 9.17 0.70
N GLU A 132 -6.64 9.73 1.52
CA GLU A 132 -7.38 8.96 2.51
C GLU A 132 -8.25 7.91 1.80
N ASN A 133 -8.46 6.79 2.47
CA ASN A 133 -9.27 5.71 1.92
C ASN A 133 -10.74 6.17 1.85
N SER A 134 -11.36 6.06 0.68
CA SER A 134 -12.80 6.25 0.57
C SER A 134 -13.55 5.03 1.10
N ASN A 135 -14.83 5.22 1.42
CA ASN A 135 -15.71 4.11 1.81
C ASN A 135 -15.84 3.07 0.66
N GLU A 136 -15.93 3.56 -0.58
CA GLU A 136 -16.01 2.71 -1.77
C GLU A 136 -14.73 1.91 -2.01
N ASP A 137 -13.55 2.52 -1.83
CA ASP A 137 -12.28 1.80 -1.90
C ASP A 137 -12.20 0.72 -0.82
N THR A 138 -12.62 1.05 0.40
CA THR A 138 -12.60 0.13 1.53
C THR A 138 -13.53 -1.07 1.27
N LYS A 139 -14.74 -0.85 0.77
CA LYS A 139 -15.67 -1.92 0.37
C LYS A 139 -15.07 -2.81 -0.72
N ARG A 140 -14.50 -2.23 -1.75
CA ARG A 140 -13.83 -2.97 -2.84
C ARG A 140 -12.68 -3.84 -2.31
N TRP A 141 -11.84 -3.30 -1.43
CA TRP A 141 -10.75 -4.07 -0.82
C TRP A 141 -11.27 -5.23 0.04
N ILE A 142 -12.33 -5.00 0.84
CA ILE A 142 -12.95 -6.06 1.64
C ILE A 142 -13.46 -7.18 0.72
N GLN A 143 -14.15 -6.86 -0.36
CA GLN A 143 -14.64 -7.85 -1.32
C GLN A 143 -13.49 -8.61 -1.99
N THR A 144 -12.44 -7.91 -2.45
CA THR A 144 -11.24 -8.53 -3.02
C THR A 144 -10.56 -9.47 -2.03
N ALA A 145 -10.48 -9.08 -0.76
CA ALA A 145 -9.94 -9.92 0.31
C ALA A 145 -10.78 -11.18 0.54
N CYS A 146 -12.11 -11.02 0.59
CA CYS A 146 -13.04 -12.14 0.74
C CYS A 146 -12.92 -13.15 -0.39
N ASP A 147 -12.87 -12.67 -1.64
CA ASP A 147 -12.71 -13.52 -2.82
C ASP A 147 -11.39 -14.31 -2.77
N LYS A 148 -10.34 -13.67 -2.30
CA LYS A 148 -9.05 -14.33 -2.14
C LYS A 148 -9.06 -15.35 -1.01
N ALA A 149 -9.66 -15.02 0.13
CA ALA A 149 -9.79 -15.91 1.29
C ALA A 149 -10.61 -17.17 0.93
N MET A 150 -11.73 -17.01 0.24
CA MET A 150 -12.56 -18.12 -0.22
C MET A 150 -11.84 -19.11 -1.13
N LYS A 151 -10.90 -18.64 -1.96
CA LYS A 151 -10.06 -19.52 -2.81
C LYS A 151 -9.18 -20.48 -2.00
N TYR A 152 -8.94 -20.14 -0.71
CA TYR A 152 -8.22 -21.00 0.25
C TYR A 152 -9.15 -21.74 1.21
N GLY A 153 -10.47 -21.70 0.99
CA GLY A 153 -11.45 -22.36 1.83
C GLY A 153 -11.76 -21.64 3.15
N ILE A 154 -11.31 -20.39 3.31
CA ILE A 154 -11.62 -19.57 4.48
C ILE A 154 -13.02 -18.99 4.29
N THR A 155 -13.92 -19.29 5.21
CA THR A 155 -15.34 -18.85 5.19
C THR A 155 -15.71 -17.98 6.39
N ASN A 156 -14.77 -17.81 7.33
CA ASN A 156 -14.94 -16.98 8.51
C ASN A 156 -13.60 -16.34 8.88
N VAL A 157 -13.62 -15.06 9.24
CA VAL A 157 -12.43 -14.33 9.71
C VAL A 157 -12.74 -13.59 11.01
N HIS A 158 -11.72 -13.48 11.86
CA HIS A 158 -11.71 -12.55 12.97
C HIS A 158 -10.87 -11.35 12.52
N ASP A 159 -11.56 -10.27 12.16
CA ASP A 159 -10.93 -9.08 11.58
C ASP A 159 -10.48 -8.13 12.68
N ALA A 160 -9.16 -8.14 12.92
CA ALA A 160 -8.52 -7.38 13.99
C ALA A 160 -8.40 -5.90 13.61
N TRP A 161 -8.62 -5.03 14.62
CA TRP A 161 -8.40 -3.59 14.52
C TRP A 161 -9.24 -2.88 13.45
N GLN A 162 -10.56 -2.98 13.60
CA GLN A 162 -11.48 -2.20 12.75
C GLN A 162 -11.55 -0.75 13.24
N ASP A 163 -11.20 0.19 12.37
CA ASP A 163 -11.53 1.59 12.51
C ASP A 163 -12.99 1.85 12.07
N PRO A 164 -13.54 3.06 12.28
CA PRO A 164 -14.93 3.36 11.92
C PRO A 164 -15.24 3.16 10.43
N ILE A 165 -14.30 3.43 9.53
CA ILE A 165 -14.51 3.28 8.07
C ILE A 165 -14.62 1.80 7.72
N ILE A 166 -13.71 0.98 8.22
CA ILE A 166 -13.71 -0.47 7.99
C ILE A 166 -14.97 -1.10 8.58
N PHE A 167 -15.32 -0.75 9.83
CA PHE A 167 -16.52 -1.24 10.50
C PHE A 167 -17.80 -0.92 9.71
N ASN A 168 -17.98 0.34 9.32
CA ASN A 168 -19.14 0.75 8.54
C ASN A 168 -19.19 0.06 7.16
N SER A 169 -18.05 -0.05 6.48
CA SER A 169 -17.96 -0.73 5.18
C SER A 169 -18.37 -2.21 5.26
N ILE A 170 -17.92 -2.92 6.31
CA ILE A 170 -18.31 -4.32 6.54
C ILE A 170 -19.80 -4.42 6.80
N ASN A 171 -20.37 -3.54 7.66
CA ASN A 171 -21.80 -3.54 7.96
C ASN A 171 -22.66 -3.24 6.72
N ASP A 172 -22.26 -2.26 5.90
CA ASP A 172 -22.94 -1.96 4.65
C ASP A 172 -22.95 -3.18 3.73
N LEU A 173 -21.78 -3.80 3.49
CA LEU A 173 -21.67 -4.99 2.67
C LEU A 173 -22.51 -6.16 3.21
N ALA A 174 -22.56 -6.33 4.52
CA ALA A 174 -23.39 -7.36 5.15
C ALA A 174 -24.90 -7.09 4.97
N ASN A 175 -25.34 -5.85 5.19
CA ASN A 175 -26.74 -5.45 5.00
C ASN A 175 -27.20 -5.60 3.55
N ASP A 176 -26.31 -5.34 2.60
CA ASP A 176 -26.57 -5.49 1.16
C ASP A 176 -26.43 -6.95 0.67
N ASN A 177 -26.17 -7.91 1.55
CA ASN A 177 -25.85 -9.31 1.22
C ASN A 177 -24.63 -9.48 0.29
N ASN A 178 -23.69 -8.55 0.33
CA ASN A 178 -22.48 -8.52 -0.49
C ASN A 178 -21.22 -8.89 0.29
N LEU A 179 -21.34 -9.37 1.54
CA LEU A 179 -20.23 -9.90 2.32
C LEU A 179 -20.27 -11.44 2.26
N PRO A 180 -19.42 -12.09 1.43
CA PRO A 180 -19.55 -13.52 1.14
C PRO A 180 -18.98 -14.44 2.22
N ILE A 181 -18.30 -13.90 3.24
CA ILE A 181 -17.77 -14.65 4.39
C ILE A 181 -18.30 -14.08 5.70
N ARG A 182 -18.27 -14.88 6.77
CA ARG A 182 -18.59 -14.38 8.10
C ARG A 182 -17.41 -13.59 8.66
N CYS A 183 -17.71 -12.45 9.28
CA CYS A 183 -16.70 -11.59 9.89
C CYS A 183 -17.04 -11.34 11.37
N TYR A 184 -16.11 -11.68 12.26
CA TYR A 184 -16.12 -11.23 13.65
C TYR A 184 -15.18 -10.04 13.77
N GLY A 185 -15.75 -8.85 14.00
CA GLY A 185 -14.98 -7.60 14.08
C GLY A 185 -14.41 -7.35 15.48
N MET A 186 -13.13 -7.04 15.57
CA MET A 186 -12.47 -6.53 16.76
C MET A 186 -12.20 -5.04 16.58
N ILE A 187 -12.97 -4.21 17.30
CA ILE A 187 -12.91 -2.75 17.17
C ILE A 187 -11.63 -2.25 17.84
N GLY A 188 -10.84 -1.48 17.11
CA GLY A 188 -9.69 -0.77 17.66
C GLY A 188 -10.15 0.47 18.42
N SER A 189 -9.77 0.62 19.69
CA SER A 189 -9.92 1.89 20.39
C SER A 189 -8.82 2.85 19.94
N SER A 190 -9.19 3.99 19.38
CA SER A 190 -8.28 5.15 19.35
C SER A 190 -8.13 5.66 20.77
N HIS A 191 -6.91 5.58 21.33
CA HIS A 191 -6.60 6.28 22.56
C HIS A 191 -6.51 7.79 22.34
#